data_3b9aa1fd78ede7bb9feaf6772b284c2f
#
_entry.id   3b9aa1fd78ede7bb9feaf6772b284c2f
#
_cell.length_a   1.000
_cell.length_b   1.000
_cell.length_c   1.000
_cell.angle_alpha   90.00
_cell.angle_beta   90.00
_cell.angle_gamma   90.00
#
_symmetry.space_group_name_H-M   'P 1'
#
loop_
_entity.id
_entity.type
_entity.pdbx_description
1 polymer ?
#
loop_
_entity_poly.entity_id
_entity_poly.type
_entity_poly.pdbx_seq_one_letter_code
_entity_poly.pdbx_strand_id
1 'polypeptide(L)'
;SDKADFPEFSLYDIDVKIDSGAYTSSIHCTEIEEIIENQQHWIEFTLLDPEHPLFDHQKIKTKEYTSKLVKSSNGITEKRFLIETSIFIFNQHYPIHLTLTERTDMKFPILLGRKFLNKKFIIDPVKKDVSHKLKYKKECEL
;
A
#
# COMPACT_ATOMS: atom_id res chain seq x y z
N SER A 1 -10.84 10.92 2.21
CA SER A 1 -9.69 10.02 2.37
C SER A 1 -9.60 9.51 3.80
N ASP A 2 -9.09 8.32 3.97
CA ASP A 2 -8.85 7.74 5.28
C ASP A 2 -7.38 7.77 5.61
N LYS A 3 -7.06 7.47 6.86
CA LYS A 3 -5.68 7.34 7.31
C LYS A 3 -5.42 5.91 7.78
N ALA A 4 -4.20 5.46 7.56
CA ALA A 4 -3.78 4.12 7.94
C ALA A 4 -2.36 4.12 8.46
N ASP A 5 -1.99 3.03 9.14
CA ASP A 5 -0.63 2.81 9.60
C ASP A 5 -0.06 1.57 8.92
N PHE A 6 1.21 1.62 8.60
CA PHE A 6 1.97 0.47 8.10
C PHE A 6 3.13 0.25 9.08
N PRO A 7 2.90 -0.52 10.15
CA PRO A 7 3.90 -0.65 11.22
C PRO A 7 5.24 -1.22 10.77
N GLU A 8 5.21 -2.17 9.83
CA GLU A 8 6.46 -2.76 9.31
C GLU A 8 7.32 -1.75 8.57
N PHE A 9 6.72 -0.66 8.08
CA PHE A 9 7.42 0.41 7.37
C PHE A 9 7.62 1.64 8.23
N SER A 10 7.19 1.61 9.49
CA SER A 10 7.22 2.78 10.39
C SER A 10 6.49 3.99 9.79
N LEU A 11 5.43 3.73 9.04
CA LEU A 11 4.55 4.77 8.51
C LEU A 11 3.27 4.82 9.33
N TYR A 12 2.97 6.01 9.85
CA TYR A 12 1.81 6.21 10.71
C TYR A 12 0.99 7.40 10.24
N ASP A 13 -0.34 7.27 10.33
CA ASP A 13 -1.29 8.31 9.91
C ASP A 13 -1.07 8.78 8.47
N ILE A 14 -0.75 7.85 7.57
CA ILE A 14 -0.57 8.18 6.17
C ILE A 14 -1.93 8.21 5.47
N ASP A 15 -2.11 9.18 4.58
CA ASP A 15 -3.35 9.29 3.81
C ASP A 15 -3.47 8.14 2.81
N VAL A 16 -4.61 7.48 2.82
CA VAL A 16 -4.94 6.44 1.86
C VAL A 16 -6.22 6.83 1.13
N LYS A 17 -6.32 6.41 -0.12
CA LYS A 17 -7.52 6.61 -0.92
C LYS A 17 -8.10 5.27 -1.30
N ILE A 18 -9.40 5.12 -1.12
CA ILE A 18 -10.13 3.95 -1.58
C ILE A 18 -10.37 4.12 -3.07
N ASP A 19 -9.85 3.17 -3.85
CA ASP A 19 -9.98 3.19 -5.30
C ASP A 19 -10.72 1.94 -5.77
N SER A 20 -12.04 2.05 -5.92
CA SER A 20 -12.87 0.94 -6.35
C SER A 20 -12.63 0.56 -7.83
N GLY A 21 -11.98 1.41 -8.59
CA GLY A 21 -11.59 1.11 -9.96
C GLY A 21 -10.37 0.21 -10.06
N ALA A 22 -9.57 0.11 -9.00
CA ALA A 22 -8.38 -0.72 -8.97
C ALA A 22 -8.67 -2.03 -8.25
N TYR A 23 -8.17 -3.13 -8.78
CA TYR A 23 -8.30 -4.42 -8.11
C TYR A 23 -7.29 -4.58 -6.98
N THR A 24 -6.04 -4.26 -7.25
CA THR A 24 -4.92 -4.42 -6.31
C THR A 24 -4.58 -3.10 -5.64
N SER A 25 -4.26 -3.14 -4.35
CA SER A 25 -3.77 -1.98 -3.63
C SER A 25 -2.34 -1.65 -4.07
N SER A 26 -1.94 -0.39 -3.93
CA SER A 26 -0.62 0.05 -4.35
C SER A 26 0.00 1.04 -3.36
N ILE A 27 1.33 1.08 -3.36
CA ILE A 27 2.08 2.06 -2.59
C ILE A 27 3.11 2.72 -3.49
N HIS A 28 3.24 4.04 -3.36
CA HIS A 28 4.21 4.79 -4.13
C HIS A 28 5.62 4.61 -3.55
N CYS A 29 6.55 4.23 -4.41
CA CYS A 29 7.94 4.00 -4.05
C CYS A 29 8.84 4.59 -5.11
N THR A 30 10.10 4.75 -4.76
CA THR A 30 11.15 5.15 -5.71
C THR A 30 12.30 4.16 -5.62
N GLU A 31 13.16 4.17 -6.64
CA GLU A 31 14.37 3.34 -6.67
C GLU A 31 14.07 1.84 -6.48
N ILE A 32 13.05 1.35 -7.16
CA ILE A 32 12.65 -0.06 -7.07
C ILE A 32 13.64 -0.90 -7.87
N GLU A 33 14.31 -1.85 -7.21
CA GLU A 33 15.37 -2.65 -7.81
C GLU A 33 15.35 -4.07 -7.31
N GLU A 34 15.43 -5.02 -8.25
CA GLU A 34 15.55 -6.43 -7.92
C GLU A 34 17.05 -6.80 -7.83
N ILE A 35 17.44 -7.40 -6.71
CA ILE A 35 18.83 -7.68 -6.39
C ILE A 35 19.01 -9.19 -6.19
N ILE A 36 20.12 -9.73 -6.71
CA ILE A 36 20.51 -11.12 -6.47
C ILE A 36 21.72 -11.10 -5.55
N GLU A 37 21.59 -11.69 -4.38
CA GLU A 37 22.63 -11.71 -3.37
C GLU A 37 22.69 -13.09 -2.72
N ASN A 38 23.85 -13.70 -2.68
CA ASN A 38 24.05 -15.06 -2.14
C ASN A 38 23.07 -16.09 -2.72
N GLN A 39 22.85 -16.01 -4.03
CA GLN A 39 21.93 -16.88 -4.77
C GLN A 39 20.45 -16.71 -4.37
N GLN A 40 20.12 -15.62 -3.69
CA GLN A 40 18.77 -15.30 -3.31
C GLN A 40 18.33 -14.02 -4.00
N HIS A 41 17.04 -13.98 -4.36
CA HIS A 41 16.44 -12.81 -4.99
C HIS A 41 15.80 -11.93 -3.93
N TRP A 42 16.10 -10.63 -4.02
CA TRP A 42 15.54 -9.60 -3.15
C TRP A 42 14.94 -8.48 -3.98
N ILE A 43 13.95 -7.81 -3.42
CA ILE A 43 13.49 -6.52 -3.93
C ILE A 43 13.89 -5.44 -2.93
N GLU A 44 14.45 -4.34 -3.42
CA GLU A 44 14.79 -3.19 -2.60
C GLU A 44 14.08 -1.97 -3.20
N PHE A 45 13.53 -1.15 -2.34
CA PHE A 45 12.82 0.05 -2.77
C PHE A 45 12.85 1.09 -1.67
N THR A 46 12.73 2.37 -2.08
CA THR A 46 12.63 3.48 -1.15
C THR A 46 11.17 3.87 -1.01
N LEU A 47 10.69 3.98 0.22
CA LEU A 47 9.31 4.35 0.49
C LEU A 47 9.05 5.80 0.12
N LEU A 48 7.95 6.03 -0.62
CA LEU A 48 7.47 7.35 -0.99
C LEU A 48 8.47 8.08 -1.89
N ASP A 49 8.35 9.38 -2.01
CA ASP A 49 9.27 10.20 -2.77
C ASP A 49 9.64 11.46 -1.95
N PRO A 50 10.72 12.17 -2.33
CA PRO A 50 11.19 13.32 -1.54
C PRO A 50 10.17 14.44 -1.34
N GLU A 51 9.14 14.52 -2.17
CA GLU A 51 8.12 15.55 -2.04
C GLU A 51 7.06 15.21 -1.01
N HIS A 52 7.01 13.94 -0.55
CA HIS A 52 6.02 13.55 0.43
C HIS A 52 6.46 13.94 1.85
N PRO A 53 5.52 14.48 2.68
CA PRO A 53 5.87 14.93 4.04
C PRO A 53 6.45 13.84 4.93
N LEU A 54 6.09 12.58 4.71
CA LEU A 54 6.56 11.45 5.52
C LEU A 54 7.80 10.77 4.94
N PHE A 55 8.38 11.32 3.88
CA PHE A 55 9.58 10.77 3.28
C PHE A 55 10.76 10.86 4.25
N ASP A 56 11.47 9.74 4.46
CA ASP A 56 12.56 9.64 5.42
C ASP A 56 13.73 8.80 4.88
N HIS A 57 13.92 8.77 3.56
CA HIS A 57 14.97 7.98 2.91
C HIS A 57 14.98 6.51 3.31
N GLN A 58 13.86 5.98 3.77
CA GLN A 58 13.78 4.61 4.26
C GLN A 58 13.78 3.62 3.11
N LYS A 59 14.77 2.73 3.11
CA LYS A 59 14.86 1.64 2.14
C LYS A 59 14.35 0.35 2.77
N ILE A 60 13.52 -0.36 2.02
CA ILE A 60 13.01 -1.67 2.42
C ILE A 60 13.64 -2.71 1.51
N LYS A 61 14.12 -3.81 2.09
CA LYS A 61 14.68 -4.94 1.36
C LYS A 61 14.01 -6.20 1.86
N THR A 62 13.41 -6.96 0.95
CA THR A 62 12.71 -8.18 1.32
C THR A 62 12.86 -9.27 0.27
N LYS A 63 12.85 -10.52 0.73
CA LYS A 63 12.79 -11.69 -0.15
C LYS A 63 11.34 -12.08 -0.46
N GLU A 64 10.40 -11.60 0.34
CA GLU A 64 9.00 -12.00 0.24
C GLU A 64 8.27 -11.09 -0.73
N TYR A 65 8.47 -11.37 -2.01
CA TYR A 65 7.83 -10.61 -3.07
C TYR A 65 7.53 -11.52 -4.25
N THR A 66 6.60 -11.10 -5.07
CA THR A 66 6.32 -11.72 -6.36
C THR A 66 6.40 -10.67 -7.45
N SER A 67 6.51 -11.09 -8.69
CA SER A 67 6.48 -10.19 -9.82
C SER A 67 5.40 -10.59 -10.79
N LYS A 68 4.89 -9.62 -11.53
CA LYS A 68 3.79 -9.79 -12.45
C LYS A 68 4.03 -8.92 -13.67
N LEU A 69 3.80 -9.48 -14.86
CA LEU A 69 3.85 -8.72 -16.09
C LEU A 69 2.48 -8.10 -16.35
N VAL A 70 2.46 -6.79 -16.53
CA VAL A 70 1.24 -6.04 -16.80
C VAL A 70 1.39 -5.34 -18.13
N LYS A 71 0.42 -5.54 -19.02
CA LYS A 71 0.40 -4.89 -20.31
C LYS A 71 -0.39 -3.59 -20.21
N SER A 72 0.25 -2.48 -20.57
CA SER A 72 -0.42 -1.19 -20.56
C SER A 72 -1.27 -1.00 -21.82
N SER A 73 -2.11 0.03 -21.80
CA SER A 73 -3.00 0.33 -22.92
C SER A 73 -2.27 0.66 -24.22
N ASN A 74 -1.01 1.09 -24.13
CA ASN A 74 -0.18 1.38 -25.30
C ASN A 74 0.64 0.16 -25.76
N GLY A 75 0.39 -1.02 -25.22
CA GLY A 75 1.00 -2.26 -25.65
C GLY A 75 2.35 -2.58 -25.02
N ILE A 76 2.87 -1.70 -24.18
CA ILE A 76 4.14 -1.92 -23.48
C ILE A 76 3.91 -2.85 -22.29
N THR A 77 4.75 -3.89 -22.17
CA THR A 77 4.71 -4.79 -21.04
C THR A 77 5.64 -4.30 -19.94
N GLU A 78 5.14 -4.21 -18.73
CA GLU A 78 5.88 -3.71 -17.59
C GLU A 78 5.89 -4.75 -16.48
N LYS A 79 7.03 -4.93 -15.83
CA LYS A 79 7.15 -5.83 -14.69
C LYS A 79 6.81 -5.07 -13.41
N ARG A 80 5.84 -5.56 -12.67
CA ARG A 80 5.44 -4.97 -11.40
C ARG A 80 5.70 -5.94 -10.26
N PHE A 81 6.11 -5.40 -9.13
CA PHE A 81 6.43 -6.17 -7.95
C PHE A 81 5.31 -6.03 -6.93
N LEU A 82 5.02 -7.13 -6.27
CA LEU A 82 3.99 -7.22 -5.25
C LEU A 82 4.64 -7.69 -3.96
N ILE A 83 4.37 -6.97 -2.88
CA ILE A 83 4.83 -7.35 -1.54
C ILE A 83 3.63 -7.58 -0.64
N GLU A 84 3.85 -8.30 0.45
CA GLU A 84 2.85 -8.47 1.50
C GLU A 84 3.36 -7.79 2.76
N THR A 85 2.48 -7.01 3.39
CA THR A 85 2.77 -6.36 4.65
C THR A 85 1.49 -6.32 5.49
N SER A 86 1.52 -5.62 6.61
CA SER A 86 0.35 -5.41 7.43
C SER A 86 -0.07 -3.95 7.42
N ILE A 87 -1.36 -3.73 7.49
CA ILE A 87 -1.95 -2.40 7.57
C ILE A 87 -2.84 -2.34 8.80
N PHE A 88 -2.79 -1.22 9.51
CA PHE A 88 -3.74 -0.93 10.59
C PHE A 88 -4.71 0.12 10.09
N ILE A 89 -5.95 -0.30 9.92
CA ILE A 89 -7.04 0.56 9.45
C ILE A 89 -8.35 0.00 9.99
N PHE A 90 -9.38 0.82 10.08
CA PHE A 90 -10.66 0.43 10.65
C PHE A 90 -10.50 -0.20 12.04
N ASN A 91 -9.51 0.31 12.77
CA ASN A 91 -9.20 -0.11 14.13
C ASN A 91 -8.77 -1.58 14.29
N GLN A 92 -8.22 -2.17 13.21
CA GLN A 92 -7.73 -3.54 13.22
C GLN A 92 -6.51 -3.68 12.31
N HIS A 93 -5.71 -4.71 12.59
CA HIS A 93 -4.59 -5.09 11.72
C HIS A 93 -5.04 -6.11 10.69
N TYR A 94 -4.62 -5.92 9.45
CA TYR A 94 -4.90 -6.83 8.35
C TYR A 94 -3.66 -7.08 7.54
N PRO A 95 -3.51 -8.28 6.95
CA PRO A 95 -2.52 -8.46 5.89
C PRO A 95 -2.98 -7.76 4.62
N ILE A 96 -2.05 -7.20 3.88
CA ILE A 96 -2.35 -6.53 2.62
C ILE A 96 -1.25 -6.80 1.60
N HIS A 97 -1.65 -7.01 0.35
CA HIS A 97 -0.74 -7.09 -0.77
C HIS A 97 -0.68 -5.71 -1.44
N LEU A 98 0.54 -5.21 -1.65
CA LEU A 98 0.76 -3.91 -2.26
C LEU A 98 1.61 -4.05 -3.50
N THR A 99 1.14 -3.50 -4.60
CA THR A 99 1.95 -3.33 -5.80
C THR A 99 2.84 -2.11 -5.61
N LEU A 100 4.13 -2.26 -5.89
CA LEU A 100 5.06 -1.14 -5.83
C LEU A 100 4.94 -0.32 -7.11
N THR A 101 4.63 0.96 -6.98
CA THR A 101 4.47 1.84 -8.12
C THR A 101 5.40 3.04 -8.01
N GLU A 102 6.03 3.41 -9.12
CA GLU A 102 6.89 4.58 -9.20
C GLU A 102 6.22 5.62 -10.08
N ARG A 103 5.39 6.44 -9.46
CA ARG A 103 4.62 7.49 -10.14
C ARG A 103 4.78 8.80 -9.40
N THR A 104 5.37 9.77 -10.05
CA THR A 104 5.61 11.09 -9.46
C THR A 104 4.36 11.95 -9.40
N ASP A 105 3.30 11.55 -10.09
CA ASP A 105 2.05 12.30 -10.16
C ASP A 105 0.95 11.76 -9.24
N MET A 106 1.28 10.83 -8.35
CA MET A 106 0.29 10.28 -7.42
C MET A 106 -0.05 11.27 -6.33
N LYS A 107 -1.33 11.66 -6.30
CA LYS A 107 -1.84 12.56 -5.27
C LYS A 107 -1.86 11.90 -3.90
N PHE A 108 -2.19 10.60 -3.87
CA PHE A 108 -2.19 9.80 -2.66
C PHE A 108 -1.12 8.72 -2.79
N PRO A 109 -0.26 8.57 -1.77
CA PRO A 109 0.81 7.56 -1.84
C PRO A 109 0.30 6.12 -1.74
N ILE A 110 -0.86 5.93 -1.16
CA ILE A 110 -1.45 4.60 -0.96
C ILE A 110 -2.84 4.58 -1.58
N LEU A 111 -3.09 3.57 -2.43
CA LEU A 111 -4.42 3.31 -2.97
C LEU A 111 -4.88 1.94 -2.49
N LEU A 112 -6.08 1.86 -1.93
CA LEU A 112 -6.67 0.61 -1.49
C LEU A 112 -7.60 0.08 -2.57
N GLY A 113 -7.28 -1.08 -3.12
CA GLY A 113 -8.04 -1.69 -4.19
C GLY A 113 -9.13 -2.62 -3.70
N ARG A 114 -9.95 -3.11 -4.64
CA ARG A 114 -11.11 -3.95 -4.34
C ARG A 114 -10.75 -5.28 -3.68
N LYS A 115 -9.61 -5.86 -4.02
CA LYS A 115 -9.17 -7.14 -3.44
C LYS A 115 -9.10 -7.06 -1.93
N PHE A 116 -8.50 -5.99 -1.41
CA PHE A 116 -8.42 -5.78 0.03
C PHE A 116 -9.80 -5.49 0.62
N LEU A 117 -10.55 -4.57 0.00
CA LEU A 117 -11.84 -4.13 0.51
C LEU A 117 -12.88 -5.26 0.51
N ASN A 118 -12.93 -6.04 -0.57
CA ASN A 118 -13.93 -7.10 -0.70
C ASN A 118 -13.67 -8.30 0.21
N LYS A 119 -12.43 -8.58 0.52
CA LYS A 119 -12.08 -9.71 1.41
C LYS A 119 -12.33 -9.41 2.88
N LYS A 120 -12.21 -8.15 3.28
CA LYS A 120 -12.24 -7.76 4.69
C LYS A 120 -13.54 -7.12 5.10
N PHE A 121 -14.27 -6.53 4.15
CA PHE A 121 -15.46 -5.74 4.46
C PHE A 121 -16.57 -6.04 3.47
N ILE A 122 -17.78 -6.06 3.97
CA ILE A 122 -18.95 -6.00 3.12
C ILE A 122 -19.11 -4.52 2.74
N ILE A 123 -19.02 -4.22 1.45
CA ILE A 123 -19.14 -2.84 0.98
C ILE A 123 -20.61 -2.43 1.09
N ASP A 124 -20.87 -1.59 2.06
CA ASP A 124 -22.21 -1.05 2.31
C ASP A 124 -22.13 0.47 2.23
N PRO A 125 -22.82 1.10 1.26
CA PRO A 125 -22.75 2.56 1.14
C PRO A 125 -23.18 3.33 2.39
N VAL A 126 -24.00 2.71 3.22
CA VAL A 126 -24.45 3.31 4.50
C VAL A 126 -23.31 3.38 5.50
N LYS A 127 -22.25 2.59 5.32
CA LYS A 127 -21.12 2.53 6.24
C LYS A 127 -19.92 3.35 5.78
N LYS A 128 -20.14 4.43 5.08
CA LYS A 128 -19.05 5.36 4.74
C LYS A 128 -18.44 5.90 6.03
N ASP A 129 -17.14 6.09 6.01
CA ASP A 129 -16.36 6.59 7.14
C ASP A 129 -16.33 5.66 8.34
N VAL A 130 -16.54 4.35 8.12
CA VAL A 130 -16.52 3.37 9.21
C VAL A 130 -15.18 3.34 9.93
N SER A 131 -14.08 3.47 9.20
CA SER A 131 -12.74 3.48 9.79
C SER A 131 -12.60 4.56 10.86
N HIS A 132 -12.96 5.78 10.51
CA HIS A 132 -12.87 6.91 11.42
C HIS A 132 -13.78 6.73 12.65
N LYS A 133 -15.00 6.31 12.42
CA LYS A 133 -15.98 6.13 13.52
C LYS A 133 -15.56 5.04 14.48
N LEU A 134 -15.03 3.92 13.98
CA LEU A 134 -14.58 2.83 14.84
C LEU A 134 -13.37 3.21 15.67
N LYS A 135 -12.41 3.91 15.08
CA LYS A 135 -11.22 4.37 15.81
C LYS A 135 -11.61 5.31 16.93
N TYR A 136 -12.48 6.26 16.65
CA TYR A 136 -12.95 7.21 17.64
C TYR A 136 -13.72 6.53 18.76
N LYS A 137 -14.64 5.62 18.43
CA LYS A 137 -15.43 4.91 19.42
C LYS A 137 -14.55 4.09 20.37
N LYS A 138 -13.55 3.41 19.86
CA LYS A 138 -12.65 2.61 20.68
C LYS A 138 -11.80 3.45 21.61
N GLU A 139 -11.36 4.62 21.16
CA GLU A 139 -10.62 5.55 21.99
C GLU A 139 -11.49 6.06 23.14
N CYS A 140 -12.78 6.26 22.92
CA CYS A 140 -13.71 6.67 23.96
C CYS A 140 -14.03 5.55 24.96
N GLU A 141 -13.91 4.31 24.58
CA GLU A 141 -14.16 3.16 25.45
C GLU A 141 -12.96 2.81 26.33
N LEU A 142 -11.79 3.33 26.02
CA LEU A 142 -10.58 3.14 26.80
C LEU A 142 -10.50 4.14 27.96
#